data_bfa29d0063a350c1cc0773d354f6d09b
#
_entry.id   bfa29d0063a350c1cc0773d354f6d09b
#
_cell.length_a   1.000
_cell.length_b   1.000
_cell.length_c   1.000
_cell.angle_alpha   90.00
_cell.angle_beta   90.00
_cell.angle_gamma   90.00
#
_symmetry.space_group_name_H-M   'P 1'
#
loop_
_entity.id
_entity.type
_entity.pdbx_description
1 polymer ?
#
loop_
_entity_poly.entity_id
_entity_poly.type
_entity_poly.pdbx_seq_one_letter_code
_entity_poly.pdbx_strand_id
1 'polypeptide(L)' 'MNLYEKIKTIYPDLTDRDFIHNIQLQNDSDGNGDYIAKWEHPTLARPTEEQLAELG' A
#
# COMPACT_ATOMS: atom_id res chain seq x y z
N MET A 1 2.47 11.60 5.13
CA MET A 1 2.67 10.14 5.20
C MET A 1 2.64 9.57 3.79
N ASN A 2 3.62 8.76 3.42
CA ASN A 2 3.60 8.15 2.09
C ASN A 2 2.73 6.88 2.08
N LEU A 3 2.50 6.32 0.89
CA LEU A 3 1.62 5.16 0.75
C LEU A 3 2.11 3.95 1.55
N TYR A 4 3.42 3.71 1.55
CA TYR A 4 4.01 2.62 2.33
C TYR A 4 3.66 2.76 3.82
N GLU A 5 3.83 3.96 4.37
CA GLU A 5 3.52 4.21 5.77
C GLU A 5 2.04 4.06 6.07
N LYS A 6 1.17 4.49 5.16
CA LYS A 6 -0.27 4.33 5.32
C LYS A 6 -0.66 2.86 5.40
N ILE A 7 -0.11 2.06 4.50
CA ILE A 7 -0.38 0.61 4.48
C ILE A 7 0.13 -0.05 5.77
N LYS A 8 1.31 0.33 6.23
CA LYS A 8 1.87 -0.19 7.47
C LYS A 8 1.04 0.21 8.69
N THR A 9 0.39 1.36 8.63
CA THR A 9 -0.51 1.81 9.70
C THR A 9 -1.78 0.96 9.74
N ILE A 10 -2.31 0.59 8.58
CA ILE A 10 -3.48 -0.28 8.50
C ILE A 10 -3.12 -1.72 8.89
N TYR A 11 -1.99 -2.21 8.40
CA TYR A 11 -1.52 -3.57 8.64
C TYR A 11 -0.10 -3.55 9.23
N PRO A 12 0.03 -3.33 10.54
CA PRO A 12 1.36 -3.21 11.15
C PRO A 12 2.20 -4.50 11.11
N ASP A 13 1.55 -5.63 10.85
CA ASP A 13 2.25 -6.92 10.76
C ASP A 13 2.94 -7.14 9.42
N LEU A 14 2.72 -6.28 8.43
CA LEU A 14 3.39 -6.39 7.14
C LEU A 14 4.89 -6.15 7.29
N THR A 15 5.68 -6.94 6.56
CA THR A 15 7.14 -6.82 6.54
C THR A 15 7.60 -6.27 5.19
N ASP A 16 8.88 -5.86 5.13
CA ASP A 16 9.47 -5.42 3.86
C ASP A 16 9.40 -6.50 2.79
N ARG A 17 9.48 -7.78 3.21
CA ARG A 17 9.39 -8.91 2.29
C ARG A 17 8.03 -8.95 1.60
N ASP A 18 6.95 -8.63 2.31
CA ASP A 18 5.63 -8.58 1.70
C ASP A 18 5.55 -7.50 0.61
N PHE A 19 6.20 -6.37 0.82
CA PHE A 19 6.25 -5.29 -0.17
C PHE A 19 7.12 -5.62 -1.38
N ILE A 20 7.98 -6.62 -1.26
CA ILE A 20 8.80 -7.08 -2.37
C ILE A 20 8.08 -8.17 -3.17
N HIS A 21 7.45 -9.13 -2.48
CA HIS A 21 6.91 -10.34 -3.10
C HIS A 21 5.42 -10.31 -3.38
N ASN A 22 4.64 -9.67 -2.51
CA ASN A 22 3.18 -9.75 -2.58
C ASN A 22 2.52 -8.42 -2.96
N ILE A 23 3.19 -7.33 -2.71
CA ILE A 23 2.64 -5.98 -2.88
C ILE A 23 3.59 -5.19 -3.76
N GLN A 24 3.04 -4.51 -4.77
CA GLN A 24 3.82 -3.62 -5.61
C GLN A 24 3.21 -2.22 -5.57
N LEU A 25 4.02 -1.25 -5.18
CA LEU A 25 3.63 0.15 -5.20
C LEU A 25 4.30 0.82 -6.40
N GLN A 26 3.62 1.75 -7.03
CA GLN A 26 4.13 2.39 -8.24
C GLN A 26 3.75 3.87 -8.25
N ASN A 27 4.62 4.67 -8.85
CA ASN A 27 4.39 6.09 -9.09
C ASN A 27 4.77 6.38 -10.55
N ASP A 28 3.81 6.81 -11.34
CA ASP A 28 4.01 7.08 -12.76
C ASP A 28 4.46 8.52 -13.05
N SER A 29 4.69 9.30 -12.01
CA SER A 29 5.11 10.70 -12.10
C SER A 29 4.08 11.57 -12.84
N ASP A 30 2.81 11.23 -12.72
CA ASP A 30 1.71 11.94 -13.38
C ASP A 30 1.00 12.94 -12.46
N GLY A 31 1.54 13.18 -11.27
CA GLY A 31 0.96 14.08 -10.29
C GLY A 31 -0.05 13.44 -9.35
N ASN A 32 -0.41 12.17 -9.56
CA ASN A 32 -1.37 11.48 -8.70
C ASN A 32 -0.71 10.76 -7.50
N GLY A 33 0.61 10.73 -7.46
CA GLY A 33 1.34 10.10 -6.37
C GLY A 33 1.44 8.60 -6.50
N ASP A 34 1.77 7.94 -5.38
CA ASP A 34 1.93 6.50 -5.35
C ASP A 34 0.58 5.78 -5.35
N TYR A 35 0.55 4.60 -5.96
CA TYR A 35 -0.64 3.75 -5.91
C TYR A 35 -0.23 2.28 -5.80
N ILE A 36 -1.18 1.44 -5.39
CA ILE A 36 -0.96 0.00 -5.30
C ILE A 36 -1.16 -0.59 -6.69
N ALA A 37 -0.05 -1.01 -7.32
CA ALA A 37 -0.11 -1.63 -8.64
C ALA A 37 -0.48 -3.11 -8.55
N LYS A 38 -0.14 -3.77 -7.44
CA LYS A 38 -0.37 -5.19 -7.27
C LYS A 38 -0.56 -5.50 -5.79
N TRP A 39 -1.53 -6.34 -5.49
CA TRP A 39 -1.76 -6.82 -4.12
C TRP A 39 -2.09 -8.30 -4.17
N GLU A 40 -1.18 -9.14 -3.72
CA GLU A 40 -1.33 -10.59 -3.71
C GLU A 40 -1.12 -11.21 -2.33
N HIS A 41 -1.38 -10.44 -1.28
CA HIS A 41 -1.22 -10.97 0.07
C HIS A 41 -2.25 -12.07 0.33
N PRO A 42 -1.83 -13.24 0.85
CA PRO A 42 -2.73 -14.40 0.98
C PRO A 42 -3.82 -14.24 2.03
N THR A 43 -3.61 -13.40 3.04
CA THR A 43 -4.55 -13.29 4.16
C THR A 43 -5.11 -11.89 4.38
N LEU A 44 -4.47 -10.85 3.86
CA LEU A 44 -4.89 -9.47 4.06
C LEU A 44 -5.48 -8.90 2.77
N ALA A 45 -6.64 -8.28 2.88
CA ALA A 45 -7.30 -7.66 1.73
C ALA A 45 -6.64 -6.33 1.38
N ARG A 46 -6.69 -5.97 0.09
CA ARG A 46 -6.18 -4.69 -0.38
C ARG A 46 -6.91 -3.54 0.33
N PRO A 47 -6.17 -2.58 0.91
CA PRO A 47 -6.80 -1.41 1.52
C PRO A 47 -7.58 -0.61 0.47
N THR A 48 -8.73 -0.07 0.86
CA THR A 48 -9.51 0.77 -0.03
C THR A 48 -8.92 2.18 -0.11
N GLU A 49 -9.27 2.89 -1.17
CA GLU A 49 -8.85 4.29 -1.29
C GLU A 49 -9.38 5.13 -0.15
N GLU A 50 -10.58 4.82 0.36
CA GLU A 50 -11.15 5.51 1.50
C GLU A 50 -10.31 5.32 2.76
N GLN A 51 -9.85 4.10 3.02
CA GLN A 51 -8.99 3.83 4.15
C GLN A 51 -7.67 4.59 4.06
N LEU A 52 -7.09 4.63 2.87
CA LEU A 52 -5.84 5.35 2.65
C LEU A 52 -6.02 6.86 2.77
N ALA A 53 -7.14 7.38 2.30
CA ALA A 53 -7.43 8.81 2.38
C ALA A 53 -7.62 9.29 3.82
N GLU A 54 -8.19 8.46 4.70
CA GLU A 54 -8.40 8.81 6.09
C GLU A 54 -7.09 9.00 6.86
N LEU A 55 -6.00 8.40 6.38
CA LEU A 55 -4.69 8.49 7.02
C LEU A 55 -3.86 9.66 6.53
N GLY A 56 -4.25 10.25 5.44
CA GLY A 56 -3.51 11.32 4.83
C GLY A 56 -4.18 12.62 4.89
#